data_497bf65210f838fbd8088f045e8adce6
#
_entry.id   497bf65210f838fbd8088f045e8adce6
#
_cell.length_a   1.000
_cell.length_b   1.000
_cell.length_c   1.000
_cell.angle_alpha   90.00
_cell.angle_beta   90.00
_cell.angle_gamma   90.00
#
_symmetry.space_group_name_H-M   'P 1'
#
loop_
_entity.id
_entity.type
_entity.pdbx_description
1 polymer ?
#
loop_
_entity_poly.entity_id
_entity_poly.type
_entity_poly.pdbx_seq_one_letter_code
_entity_poly.pdbx_strand_id
1 'polypeptide(L)'
;MGSVLSYSGISTKIRAMSSHLVTDEQLQEIVRFSDVPQVAAYLKKTPEYAKAWSDLDENNLHRGEIEKLLKKSIFGNFSRIYNFANKEQRKFLALYSKRYEIRVLKEILTNLFDHRSTNPVDMSPYRDFFLHHSKLDLDRLVSAGNMDEFMTALKGNEFYAPLLSVYENGNGLLFDYGMALDLYYFNQIWSVRKKLFKGNDLDEITKAYGEKFDMLNLQFILRSKRYYKMEPAAIYAQLIPVNYKLKKEEITAMVEATSSEEGEQIFNRTWYGRKYQQMNLISMEELYNNMLRTVLEKEARKDPYSVAVLYSYLYHKEHEVNRLTIALECVRYQVDPDEAMHYVHNN
;
A
#
# COMPACT_ATOMS: atom_id res chain seq x y z
N MET A 1 22.86 -22.10 -6.00
CA MET A 1 22.97 -21.76 -7.44
C MET A 1 21.61 -21.51 -8.11
N GLY A 2 20.50 -22.19 -7.70
CA GLY A 2 19.19 -22.02 -8.34
C GLY A 2 18.59 -20.63 -8.22
N SER A 3 18.72 -19.92 -7.09
CA SER A 3 18.17 -18.59 -6.89
C SER A 3 18.89 -17.53 -7.73
N VAL A 4 20.21 -17.56 -7.81
CA VAL A 4 21.00 -16.61 -8.62
C VAL A 4 20.59 -16.70 -10.10
N LEU A 5 20.52 -17.90 -10.65
CA LEU A 5 20.11 -18.11 -12.04
C LEU A 5 18.67 -17.63 -12.29
N SER A 6 17.77 -17.88 -11.32
CA SER A 6 16.37 -17.49 -11.43
C SER A 6 16.14 -15.97 -11.31
N TYR A 7 16.92 -15.27 -10.48
CA TYR A 7 16.68 -13.88 -10.14
C TYR A 7 17.65 -12.88 -10.80
N SER A 8 18.81 -13.31 -11.37
CA SER A 8 19.83 -12.39 -11.87
C SER A 8 19.30 -11.39 -12.90
N GLY A 9 18.51 -11.85 -13.86
CA GLY A 9 17.93 -10.98 -14.89
C GLY A 9 16.97 -9.94 -14.32
N ILE A 10 16.02 -10.39 -13.49
CA ILE A 10 15.01 -9.47 -12.91
C ILE A 10 15.64 -8.53 -11.89
N SER A 11 16.64 -8.96 -11.12
CA SER A 11 17.37 -8.10 -10.18
C SER A 11 18.13 -6.99 -10.92
N THR A 12 18.76 -7.30 -12.04
CA THR A 12 19.41 -6.29 -12.89
C THR A 12 18.39 -5.30 -13.45
N LYS A 13 17.23 -5.81 -13.92
CA LYS A 13 16.14 -4.96 -14.40
C LYS A 13 15.63 -4.02 -13.31
N ILE A 14 15.40 -4.54 -12.11
CA ILE A 14 14.91 -3.77 -10.97
C ILE A 14 15.94 -2.72 -10.53
N ARG A 15 17.23 -3.04 -10.50
CA ARG A 15 18.28 -2.04 -10.19
C ARG A 15 18.27 -0.88 -11.16
N ALA A 16 18.15 -1.17 -12.47
CA ALA A 16 18.02 -0.13 -13.49
C ALA A 16 16.75 0.70 -13.31
N MET A 17 15.62 0.08 -12.94
CA MET A 17 14.37 0.81 -12.66
C MET A 17 14.48 1.63 -11.35
N SER A 18 15.15 1.11 -10.33
CA SER A 18 15.35 1.82 -9.05
C SER A 18 16.20 3.07 -9.19
N SER A 19 17.19 3.07 -10.09
CA SER A 19 18.01 4.27 -10.35
C SER A 19 17.26 5.40 -11.06
N HIS A 20 16.04 5.15 -11.51
CA HIS A 20 15.17 6.15 -12.14
C HIS A 20 14.18 6.77 -11.15
N LEU A 21 14.03 6.21 -9.93
CA LEU A 21 13.16 6.78 -8.92
C LEU A 21 13.66 8.17 -8.50
N VAL A 22 12.70 9.04 -8.16
CA VAL A 22 13.00 10.41 -7.70
C VAL A 22 13.73 10.36 -6.36
N THR A 23 14.86 11.07 -6.28
CA THR A 23 15.69 11.13 -5.07
C THR A 23 15.21 12.19 -4.08
N ASP A 24 15.77 12.17 -2.86
CA ASP A 24 15.46 13.17 -1.84
C ASP A 24 15.92 14.59 -2.26
N GLU A 25 17.06 14.69 -2.96
CA GLU A 25 17.55 15.97 -3.51
C GLU A 25 16.58 16.52 -4.57
N GLN A 26 16.06 15.66 -5.43
CA GLN A 26 15.07 16.05 -6.42
C GLN A 26 13.75 16.49 -5.77
N LEU A 27 13.31 15.83 -4.70
CA LEU A 27 12.15 16.27 -3.93
C LEU A 27 12.36 17.61 -3.24
N GLN A 28 13.55 17.86 -2.68
CA GLN A 28 13.92 19.17 -2.15
C GLN A 28 13.90 20.28 -3.21
N GLU A 29 14.20 19.96 -4.46
CA GLU A 29 14.08 20.90 -5.57
C GLU A 29 12.61 21.12 -5.94
N ILE A 30 11.81 20.03 -6.02
CA ILE A 30 10.39 20.08 -6.39
C ILE A 30 9.57 20.96 -5.43
N VAL A 31 9.77 20.83 -4.13
CA VAL A 31 9.00 21.63 -3.14
C VAL A 31 9.30 23.13 -3.16
N ARG A 32 10.36 23.55 -3.88
CA ARG A 32 10.73 24.97 -4.04
C ARG A 32 10.11 25.62 -5.30
N PHE A 33 9.45 24.86 -6.14
CA PHE A 33 8.79 25.44 -7.31
C PHE A 33 7.60 26.31 -6.90
N SER A 34 7.30 27.31 -7.69
CA SER A 34 6.21 28.26 -7.41
C SER A 34 4.82 27.75 -7.80
N ASP A 35 4.77 26.76 -8.69
CA ASP A 35 3.51 26.24 -9.23
C ASP A 35 3.61 24.79 -9.73
N VAL A 36 2.44 24.18 -9.91
CA VAL A 36 2.30 22.78 -10.37
C VAL A 36 2.83 22.55 -11.79
N PRO A 37 2.67 23.46 -12.79
CA PRO A 37 3.28 23.32 -14.10
C PRO A 37 4.81 23.15 -14.07
N GLN A 38 5.52 23.87 -13.19
CA GLN A 38 6.97 23.71 -13.05
C GLN A 38 7.35 22.32 -12.53
N VAL A 39 6.57 21.76 -11.59
CA VAL A 39 6.75 20.38 -11.13
C VAL A 39 6.56 19.41 -12.30
N ALA A 40 5.52 19.58 -13.12
CA ALA A 40 5.28 18.75 -14.30
C ALA A 40 6.43 18.83 -15.32
N ALA A 41 6.90 20.05 -15.61
CA ALA A 41 8.04 20.28 -16.51
C ALA A 41 9.34 19.66 -15.99
N TYR A 42 9.54 19.67 -14.67
CA TYR A 42 10.70 19.02 -14.04
C TYR A 42 10.60 17.50 -14.15
N LEU A 43 9.47 16.90 -13.73
CA LEU A 43 9.26 15.45 -13.79
C LEU A 43 9.37 14.91 -15.21
N LYS A 44 8.88 15.64 -16.22
CA LYS A 44 9.01 15.32 -17.64
C LYS A 44 10.47 15.13 -18.09
N LYS A 45 11.43 15.71 -17.40
CA LYS A 45 12.88 15.55 -17.70
C LYS A 45 13.53 14.40 -16.94
N THR A 46 12.86 13.83 -15.94
CA THR A 46 13.42 12.72 -15.16
C THR A 46 13.31 11.41 -15.93
N PRO A 47 14.26 10.47 -15.77
CA PRO A 47 14.29 9.21 -16.53
C PRO A 47 13.01 8.36 -16.40
N GLU A 48 12.35 8.41 -15.25
CA GLU A 48 11.13 7.63 -15.00
C GLU A 48 9.94 8.12 -15.82
N TYR A 49 9.79 9.45 -15.94
CA TYR A 49 8.59 10.04 -16.53
C TYR A 49 8.79 10.58 -17.95
N ALA A 50 10.02 10.85 -18.38
CA ALA A 50 10.35 11.49 -19.65
C ALA A 50 9.62 10.87 -20.86
N LYS A 51 9.65 9.54 -20.98
CA LYS A 51 9.02 8.84 -22.12
C LYS A 51 7.49 8.87 -22.03
N ALA A 52 6.93 8.70 -20.84
CA ALA A 52 5.48 8.61 -20.65
C ALA A 52 4.79 9.98 -20.75
N TRP A 53 5.54 11.05 -20.52
CA TRP A 53 5.06 12.43 -20.48
C TRP A 53 5.55 13.28 -21.65
N SER A 54 6.21 12.70 -22.65
CA SER A 54 6.79 13.44 -23.80
C SER A 54 5.81 14.39 -24.47
N ASP A 55 4.59 13.93 -24.67
CA ASP A 55 3.55 14.62 -25.44
C ASP A 55 2.61 15.49 -24.57
N LEU A 56 2.90 15.59 -23.25
CA LEU A 56 2.07 16.40 -22.36
C LEU A 56 2.41 17.88 -22.50
N ASP A 57 1.36 18.71 -22.56
CA ASP A 57 1.46 20.16 -22.42
C ASP A 57 1.38 20.53 -20.92
N GLU A 58 2.53 20.77 -20.31
CA GLU A 58 2.65 21.05 -18.89
C GLU A 58 1.90 22.29 -18.44
N ASN A 59 1.68 23.28 -19.33
CA ASN A 59 0.99 24.53 -18.99
C ASN A 59 -0.52 24.34 -18.78
N ASN A 60 -1.08 23.27 -19.34
CA ASN A 60 -2.50 22.94 -19.23
C ASN A 60 -2.79 21.80 -18.24
N LEU A 61 -1.75 21.28 -17.54
CA LEU A 61 -1.94 20.21 -16.58
C LEU A 61 -2.41 20.73 -15.23
N HIS A 62 -3.56 20.24 -14.79
CA HIS A 62 -4.01 20.41 -13.42
C HIS A 62 -3.44 19.33 -12.52
N ARG A 63 -3.32 19.63 -11.21
CA ARG A 63 -2.82 18.68 -10.20
C ARG A 63 -3.44 17.28 -10.32
N GLY A 64 -4.77 17.20 -10.46
CA GLY A 64 -5.48 15.93 -10.55
C GLY A 64 -5.04 15.06 -11.73
N GLU A 65 -4.65 15.68 -12.85
CA GLU A 65 -4.13 14.97 -14.03
C GLU A 65 -2.71 14.44 -13.78
N ILE A 66 -1.86 15.24 -13.12
CA ILE A 66 -0.51 14.79 -12.71
C ILE A 66 -0.61 13.62 -11.75
N GLU A 67 -1.51 13.66 -10.76
CA GLU A 67 -1.72 12.54 -9.85
C GLU A 67 -2.18 11.27 -10.56
N LYS A 68 -3.06 11.38 -11.56
CA LYS A 68 -3.47 10.26 -12.39
C LYS A 68 -2.29 9.64 -13.14
N LEU A 69 -1.43 10.49 -13.70
CA LEU A 69 -0.22 10.05 -14.41
C LEU A 69 0.79 9.40 -13.45
N LEU A 70 0.96 9.93 -12.26
CA LEU A 70 1.77 9.34 -11.21
C LEU A 70 1.23 7.96 -10.80
N LYS A 71 -0.08 7.85 -10.52
CA LYS A 71 -0.74 6.56 -10.24
C LYS A 71 -0.56 5.58 -11.40
N LYS A 72 -0.75 6.01 -12.65
CA LYS A 72 -0.54 5.18 -13.85
C LYS A 72 0.89 4.65 -13.92
N SER A 73 1.89 5.39 -13.45
CA SER A 73 3.29 4.95 -13.43
C SER A 73 3.52 3.73 -12.54
N ILE A 74 2.79 3.59 -11.40
CA ILE A 74 2.86 2.41 -10.53
C ILE A 74 2.47 1.16 -11.33
N PHE A 75 1.34 1.21 -12.03
CA PHE A 75 0.82 0.07 -12.80
C PHE A 75 1.68 -0.24 -14.03
N GLY A 76 2.21 0.79 -14.71
CA GLY A 76 3.15 0.63 -15.80
C GLY A 76 4.45 -0.07 -15.35
N ASN A 77 4.98 0.29 -14.19
CA ASN A 77 6.15 -0.36 -13.61
C ASN A 77 5.86 -1.80 -13.18
N PHE A 78 4.71 -2.05 -12.56
CA PHE A 78 4.28 -3.41 -12.24
C PHE A 78 4.22 -4.28 -13.51
N SER A 79 3.58 -3.81 -14.57
CA SER A 79 3.46 -4.55 -15.83
C SER A 79 4.83 -4.79 -16.49
N ARG A 80 5.75 -3.82 -16.45
CA ARG A 80 7.13 -3.99 -16.93
C ARG A 80 7.87 -5.11 -16.18
N ILE A 81 7.69 -5.20 -14.86
CA ILE A 81 8.27 -6.26 -14.05
C ILE A 81 7.59 -7.59 -14.34
N TYR A 82 6.25 -7.63 -14.38
CA TYR A 82 5.47 -8.84 -14.62
C TYR A 82 5.81 -9.49 -15.96
N ASN A 83 5.96 -8.69 -17.02
CA ASN A 83 6.31 -9.18 -18.35
C ASN A 83 7.73 -9.79 -18.40
N PHE A 84 8.65 -9.27 -17.58
CA PHE A 84 10.02 -9.79 -17.49
C PHE A 84 10.14 -10.96 -16.51
N ALA A 85 9.22 -11.10 -15.58
CA ALA A 85 9.23 -12.10 -14.51
C ALA A 85 9.00 -13.52 -15.04
N ASN A 86 9.70 -14.50 -14.44
CA ASN A 86 9.46 -15.90 -14.67
C ASN A 86 8.21 -16.39 -13.90
N LYS A 87 7.83 -17.67 -14.09
CA LYS A 87 6.61 -18.25 -13.51
C LYS A 87 6.58 -18.18 -11.98
N GLU A 88 7.71 -18.39 -11.30
CA GLU A 88 7.78 -18.37 -9.83
C GLU A 88 7.64 -16.95 -9.30
N GLN A 89 8.30 -15.98 -9.91
CA GLN A 89 8.21 -14.56 -9.59
C GLN A 89 6.81 -14.01 -9.83
N ARG A 90 6.13 -14.45 -10.90
CA ARG A 90 4.73 -14.08 -11.17
C ARG A 90 3.75 -14.55 -10.10
N LYS A 91 4.06 -15.62 -9.35
CA LYS A 91 3.23 -16.01 -8.18
C LYS A 91 3.22 -14.93 -7.11
N PHE A 92 4.38 -14.34 -6.81
CA PHE A 92 4.45 -13.21 -5.88
C PHE A 92 3.72 -11.99 -6.43
N LEU A 93 3.97 -11.64 -7.69
CA LEU A 93 3.35 -10.48 -8.33
C LEU A 93 1.83 -10.61 -8.39
N ALA A 94 1.29 -11.79 -8.69
CA ALA A 94 -0.14 -12.06 -8.67
C ALA A 94 -0.76 -11.94 -7.27
N LEU A 95 -0.02 -12.34 -6.22
CA LEU A 95 -0.45 -12.15 -4.85
C LEU A 95 -0.38 -10.67 -4.43
N TYR A 96 0.69 -9.99 -4.83
CA TYR A 96 0.89 -8.57 -4.53
C TYR A 96 -0.16 -7.68 -5.22
N SER A 97 -0.52 -7.99 -6.47
CA SER A 97 -1.46 -7.18 -7.27
C SER A 97 -2.88 -7.13 -6.69
N LYS A 98 -3.28 -8.10 -5.86
CA LYS A 98 -4.59 -8.09 -5.18
C LYS A 98 -4.81 -6.83 -4.32
N ARG A 99 -3.75 -6.24 -3.80
CA ARG A 99 -3.86 -4.97 -3.07
C ARG A 99 -4.33 -3.81 -3.97
N TYR A 100 -3.99 -3.86 -5.26
CA TYR A 100 -4.45 -2.86 -6.22
C TYR A 100 -5.93 -3.06 -6.54
N GLU A 101 -6.37 -4.32 -6.69
CA GLU A 101 -7.78 -4.65 -6.86
C GLU A 101 -8.60 -4.16 -5.66
N ILE A 102 -8.13 -4.44 -4.44
CA ILE A 102 -8.78 -3.98 -3.20
C ILE A 102 -8.83 -2.46 -3.12
N ARG A 103 -7.76 -1.75 -3.50
CA ARG A 103 -7.75 -0.29 -3.52
C ARG A 103 -8.87 0.25 -4.42
N VAL A 104 -9.00 -0.28 -5.63
CA VAL A 104 -10.04 0.12 -6.57
C VAL A 104 -11.43 -0.24 -6.07
N LEU A 105 -11.63 -1.44 -5.52
CA LEU A 105 -12.90 -1.81 -4.90
C LEU A 105 -13.30 -0.85 -3.77
N LYS A 106 -12.34 -0.42 -2.94
CA LYS A 106 -12.59 0.57 -1.89
C LYS A 106 -12.90 1.96 -2.46
N GLU A 107 -12.26 2.38 -3.54
CA GLU A 107 -12.61 3.65 -4.22
C GLU A 107 -14.05 3.61 -4.75
N ILE A 108 -14.47 2.50 -5.37
CA ILE A 108 -15.83 2.32 -5.86
C ILE A 108 -16.83 2.30 -4.70
N LEU A 109 -16.53 1.53 -3.63
CA LEU A 109 -17.37 1.50 -2.42
C LEU A 109 -17.50 2.90 -1.79
N THR A 110 -16.41 3.65 -1.69
CA THR A 110 -16.45 5.04 -1.18
C THR A 110 -17.40 5.90 -2.01
N ASN A 111 -17.34 5.78 -3.33
CA ASN A 111 -18.24 6.51 -4.22
C ASN A 111 -19.71 6.09 -4.05
N LEU A 112 -19.99 4.79 -3.87
CA LEU A 112 -21.34 4.27 -3.62
C LEU A 112 -21.93 4.74 -2.29
N PHE A 113 -21.10 4.89 -1.26
CA PHE A 113 -21.51 5.39 0.06
C PHE A 113 -21.56 6.93 0.12
N ASP A 114 -20.87 7.63 -0.79
CA ASP A 114 -20.94 9.09 -0.90
C ASP A 114 -22.12 9.50 -1.76
N HIS A 115 -23.29 9.62 -1.14
CA HIS A 115 -24.53 10.05 -1.80
C HIS A 115 -24.48 11.45 -2.43
N ARG A 116 -23.40 12.20 -2.23
CA ARG A 116 -23.17 13.53 -2.83
C ARG A 116 -22.37 13.46 -4.13
N SER A 117 -21.70 12.34 -4.38
CA SER A 117 -20.88 12.15 -5.57
C SER A 117 -21.78 11.75 -6.74
N THR A 118 -21.91 12.62 -7.72
CA THR A 118 -22.61 12.34 -8.99
C THR A 118 -21.65 11.88 -10.09
N ASN A 119 -20.34 11.95 -9.83
CA ASN A 119 -19.32 11.61 -10.81
C ASN A 119 -18.84 10.16 -10.62
N PRO A 120 -18.79 9.35 -11.68
CA PRO A 120 -18.20 8.03 -11.61
C PRO A 120 -16.71 8.10 -11.26
N VAL A 121 -16.22 7.08 -10.57
CA VAL A 121 -14.79 6.97 -10.25
C VAL A 121 -13.98 6.91 -11.54
N ASP A 122 -12.96 7.76 -11.66
CA ASP A 122 -12.09 7.76 -12.84
C ASP A 122 -11.12 6.56 -12.80
N MET A 123 -11.41 5.58 -13.64
CA MET A 123 -10.63 4.34 -13.75
C MET A 123 -9.50 4.41 -14.80
N SER A 124 -9.30 5.55 -15.44
CA SER A 124 -8.27 5.70 -16.49
C SER A 124 -6.85 5.31 -16.05
N PRO A 125 -6.41 5.56 -14.79
CA PRO A 125 -5.09 5.12 -14.34
C PRO A 125 -4.96 3.61 -14.19
N TYR A 126 -6.07 2.89 -14.00
CA TYR A 126 -6.09 1.47 -13.65
C TYR A 126 -6.41 0.56 -14.85
N ARG A 127 -7.05 1.08 -15.91
CA ARG A 127 -7.68 0.29 -16.98
C ARG A 127 -6.73 -0.73 -17.62
N ASP A 128 -5.55 -0.31 -18.03
CA ASP A 128 -4.55 -1.20 -18.67
C ASP A 128 -4.10 -2.33 -17.74
N PHE A 129 -3.91 -2.00 -16.45
CA PHE A 129 -3.55 -2.98 -15.45
C PHE A 129 -4.65 -4.02 -15.25
N PHE A 130 -5.90 -3.58 -15.08
CA PHE A 130 -7.03 -4.47 -14.86
C PHE A 130 -7.29 -5.38 -16.05
N LEU A 131 -7.19 -4.87 -17.27
CA LEU A 131 -7.35 -5.66 -18.49
C LEU A 131 -6.36 -6.84 -18.57
N HIS A 132 -5.12 -6.65 -18.09
CA HIS A 132 -4.05 -7.64 -18.27
C HIS A 132 -3.76 -8.49 -17.03
N HIS A 133 -4.08 -8.00 -15.83
CA HIS A 133 -3.64 -8.59 -14.56
C HIS A 133 -4.76 -8.87 -13.56
N SER A 134 -6.00 -8.50 -13.84
CA SER A 134 -7.15 -8.73 -12.96
C SER A 134 -8.24 -9.56 -13.63
N LYS A 135 -9.07 -10.19 -12.81
CA LYS A 135 -10.31 -10.88 -13.23
C LYS A 135 -11.55 -10.07 -12.90
N LEU A 136 -11.41 -8.87 -12.35
CA LEU A 136 -12.52 -7.98 -12.06
C LEU A 136 -13.00 -7.32 -13.35
N ASP A 137 -14.30 -7.34 -13.56
CA ASP A 137 -14.98 -6.55 -14.60
C ASP A 137 -15.12 -5.11 -14.10
N LEU A 138 -14.09 -4.29 -14.41
CA LEU A 138 -13.98 -2.93 -13.92
C LEU A 138 -15.14 -2.05 -14.41
N ASP A 139 -15.51 -2.18 -15.68
CA ASP A 139 -16.56 -1.35 -16.27
C ASP A 139 -17.93 -1.64 -15.62
N ARG A 140 -18.22 -2.91 -15.34
CA ARG A 140 -19.44 -3.31 -14.64
C ARG A 140 -19.48 -2.88 -13.18
N LEU A 141 -18.33 -2.92 -12.50
CA LEU A 141 -18.21 -2.48 -11.10
C LEU A 141 -18.38 -0.97 -10.96
N VAL A 142 -17.80 -0.19 -11.87
CA VAL A 142 -17.89 1.27 -11.86
C VAL A 142 -19.29 1.76 -12.24
N SER A 143 -20.00 1.01 -13.10
CA SER A 143 -21.37 1.35 -13.51
C SER A 143 -22.42 0.99 -12.47
N ALA A 144 -22.08 0.28 -11.40
CA ALA A 144 -23.01 -0.04 -10.33
C ALA A 144 -23.49 1.24 -9.61
N GLY A 145 -24.80 1.44 -9.58
CA GLY A 145 -25.41 2.61 -8.94
C GLY A 145 -25.76 2.38 -7.46
N ASN A 146 -25.68 1.14 -6.99
CA ASN A 146 -26.02 0.73 -5.62
C ASN A 146 -25.28 -0.54 -5.21
N MET A 147 -25.40 -0.91 -3.92
CA MET A 147 -24.72 -2.08 -3.37
C MET A 147 -25.20 -3.40 -3.97
N ASP A 148 -26.48 -3.53 -4.36
CA ASP A 148 -27.03 -4.75 -4.97
C ASP A 148 -26.40 -5.02 -6.34
N GLU A 149 -26.25 -3.99 -7.15
CA GLU A 149 -25.59 -4.05 -8.45
C GLU A 149 -24.09 -4.33 -8.30
N PHE A 150 -23.41 -3.67 -7.34
CA PHE A 150 -22.02 -3.90 -7.03
C PHE A 150 -21.77 -5.36 -6.60
N MET A 151 -22.55 -5.88 -5.66
CA MET A 151 -22.47 -7.28 -5.23
C MET A 151 -22.77 -8.25 -6.38
N THR A 152 -23.71 -7.90 -7.24
CA THR A 152 -24.04 -8.71 -8.43
C THR A 152 -22.87 -8.72 -9.44
N ALA A 153 -22.17 -7.59 -9.62
CA ALA A 153 -20.98 -7.51 -10.47
C ALA A 153 -19.82 -8.36 -9.95
N LEU A 154 -19.73 -8.56 -8.62
CA LEU A 154 -18.71 -9.39 -7.98
C LEU A 154 -19.00 -10.89 -7.97
N LYS A 155 -20.21 -11.34 -8.33
CA LYS A 155 -20.55 -12.77 -8.30
C LYS A 155 -19.55 -13.61 -9.11
N GLY A 156 -19.03 -14.67 -8.48
CA GLY A 156 -18.01 -15.53 -9.07
C GLY A 156 -16.56 -15.03 -8.93
N ASN A 157 -16.35 -13.83 -8.38
CA ASN A 157 -15.03 -13.34 -8.04
C ASN A 157 -14.68 -13.68 -6.59
N GLU A 158 -13.39 -13.78 -6.27
CA GLU A 158 -12.88 -14.11 -4.93
C GLU A 158 -13.24 -13.08 -3.85
N PHE A 159 -13.50 -11.83 -4.22
CA PHE A 159 -13.89 -10.77 -3.29
C PHE A 159 -15.38 -10.79 -2.93
N TYR A 160 -16.20 -11.59 -3.63
CA TYR A 160 -17.63 -11.69 -3.35
C TYR A 160 -17.92 -12.25 -1.96
N ALA A 161 -17.33 -13.40 -1.61
CA ALA A 161 -17.60 -14.07 -0.33
C ALA A 161 -17.20 -13.24 0.90
N PRO A 162 -16.04 -12.57 0.96
CA PRO A 162 -15.69 -11.67 2.07
C PRO A 162 -16.68 -10.53 2.28
N LEU A 163 -17.23 -9.97 1.20
CA LEU A 163 -18.16 -8.84 1.28
C LEU A 163 -19.59 -9.28 1.55
N LEU A 164 -19.97 -10.51 1.15
CA LEU A 164 -21.32 -11.02 1.30
C LEU A 164 -21.77 -11.04 2.77
N SER A 165 -20.89 -11.42 3.70
CA SER A 165 -21.23 -11.47 5.12
C SER A 165 -21.54 -10.08 5.69
N VAL A 166 -20.86 -9.03 5.21
CA VAL A 166 -21.14 -7.64 5.60
C VAL A 166 -22.45 -7.16 4.99
N TYR A 167 -22.66 -7.49 3.71
CA TYR A 167 -23.83 -7.11 2.94
C TYR A 167 -25.14 -7.74 3.49
N GLU A 168 -25.14 -9.03 3.80
CA GLU A 168 -26.30 -9.76 4.34
C GLU A 168 -26.70 -9.29 5.74
N ASN A 169 -25.79 -8.73 6.52
CA ASN A 169 -26.11 -8.14 7.83
C ASN A 169 -26.93 -6.84 7.72
N GLY A 170 -27.05 -6.23 6.54
CA GLY A 170 -27.92 -5.11 6.23
C GLY A 170 -27.55 -3.75 6.82
N ASN A 171 -26.61 -3.70 7.77
CA ASN A 171 -26.16 -2.47 8.47
C ASN A 171 -24.67 -2.19 8.30
N GLY A 172 -24.03 -2.80 7.29
CA GLY A 172 -22.61 -2.63 7.03
C GLY A 172 -22.25 -1.20 6.63
N LEU A 173 -21.30 -0.62 7.35
CA LEU A 173 -20.71 0.69 7.02
C LEU A 173 -19.60 0.52 5.99
N LEU A 174 -19.24 1.60 5.28
CA LEU A 174 -18.08 1.62 4.37
C LEU A 174 -16.82 1.02 5.01
N PHE A 175 -16.61 1.32 6.28
CA PHE A 175 -15.50 0.79 7.06
C PHE A 175 -15.51 -0.75 7.14
N ASP A 176 -16.67 -1.38 7.35
CA ASP A 176 -16.79 -2.83 7.49
C ASP A 176 -16.45 -3.55 6.19
N TYR A 177 -16.91 -3.03 5.04
CA TYR A 177 -16.53 -3.53 3.72
C TYR A 177 -15.02 -3.39 3.46
N GLY A 178 -14.45 -2.23 3.83
CA GLY A 178 -13.02 -1.99 3.72
C GLY A 178 -12.18 -2.97 4.55
N MET A 179 -12.61 -3.24 5.79
CA MET A 179 -11.96 -4.19 6.69
C MET A 179 -12.08 -5.63 6.19
N ALA A 180 -13.25 -6.03 5.68
CA ALA A 180 -13.45 -7.36 5.13
C ALA A 180 -12.49 -7.65 3.95
N LEU A 181 -12.27 -6.68 3.07
CA LEU A 181 -11.31 -6.77 1.97
C LEU A 181 -9.86 -6.85 2.47
N ASP A 182 -9.48 -6.03 3.45
CA ASP A 182 -8.13 -6.04 4.01
C ASP A 182 -7.83 -7.37 4.72
N LEU A 183 -8.74 -7.82 5.58
CA LEU A 183 -8.59 -9.09 6.29
C LEU A 183 -8.55 -10.28 5.32
N TYR A 184 -9.37 -10.26 4.27
CA TYR A 184 -9.29 -11.26 3.21
C TYR A 184 -7.88 -11.31 2.59
N TYR A 185 -7.33 -10.16 2.20
CA TYR A 185 -6.00 -10.05 1.59
C TYR A 185 -4.89 -10.57 2.53
N PHE A 186 -4.91 -10.14 3.78
CA PHE A 186 -3.91 -10.55 4.76
C PHE A 186 -3.97 -12.05 5.05
N ASN A 187 -5.17 -12.60 5.19
CA ASN A 187 -5.38 -14.03 5.36
C ASN A 187 -4.92 -14.83 4.14
N GLN A 188 -5.19 -14.34 2.92
CA GLN A 188 -4.72 -14.98 1.70
C GLN A 188 -3.19 -15.06 1.67
N ILE A 189 -2.49 -13.93 1.86
CA ILE A 189 -1.03 -13.92 1.88
C ILE A 189 -0.49 -14.92 2.89
N TRP A 190 -1.00 -14.85 4.12
CA TRP A 190 -0.47 -15.67 5.21
C TRP A 190 -0.73 -17.16 5.02
N SER A 191 -1.90 -17.54 4.56
CA SER A 191 -2.27 -18.94 4.35
C SER A 191 -1.55 -19.58 3.17
N VAL A 192 -1.40 -18.84 2.04
CA VAL A 192 -0.83 -19.42 0.83
C VAL A 192 0.71 -19.36 0.77
N ARG A 193 1.37 -18.54 1.62
CA ARG A 193 2.82 -18.31 1.53
C ARG A 193 3.66 -19.59 1.54
N LYS A 194 3.33 -20.54 2.43
CA LYS A 194 4.05 -21.84 2.54
C LYS A 194 3.84 -22.74 1.32
N LYS A 195 2.73 -22.54 0.60
CA LYS A 195 2.44 -23.28 -0.64
C LYS A 195 3.15 -22.66 -1.84
N LEU A 196 3.22 -21.34 -1.89
CA LEU A 196 3.77 -20.60 -3.02
C LEU A 196 5.29 -20.43 -2.98
N PHE A 197 5.85 -20.27 -1.78
CA PHE A 197 7.28 -19.96 -1.60
C PHE A 197 7.99 -21.06 -0.83
N LYS A 198 9.32 -21.16 -1.05
CA LYS A 198 10.19 -22.15 -0.38
C LYS A 198 11.54 -21.49 -0.08
N GLY A 199 12.30 -22.09 0.87
CA GLY A 199 13.64 -21.64 1.23
C GLY A 199 13.65 -20.16 1.61
N ASN A 200 14.63 -19.42 1.13
CA ASN A 200 14.86 -18.04 1.47
C ASN A 200 13.67 -17.11 1.11
N ASP A 201 13.05 -17.32 -0.06
CA ASP A 201 11.85 -16.54 -0.46
C ASP A 201 10.71 -16.69 0.56
N LEU A 202 10.50 -17.90 1.12
CA LEU A 202 9.49 -18.11 2.16
C LEU A 202 9.85 -17.38 3.46
N ASP A 203 11.11 -17.41 3.86
CA ASP A 203 11.58 -16.75 5.08
C ASP A 203 11.44 -15.23 4.98
N GLU A 204 11.81 -14.65 3.84
CA GLU A 204 11.70 -13.21 3.58
C GLU A 204 10.25 -12.74 3.52
N ILE A 205 9.38 -13.45 2.79
CA ILE A 205 7.94 -13.14 2.74
C ILE A 205 7.31 -13.29 4.12
N THR A 206 7.66 -14.34 4.86
CA THR A 206 7.13 -14.57 6.22
C THR A 206 7.55 -13.43 7.15
N LYS A 207 8.81 -13.00 7.08
CA LYS A 207 9.32 -11.88 7.88
C LYS A 207 8.67 -10.55 7.51
N ALA A 208 8.68 -10.20 6.23
CA ALA A 208 8.16 -8.91 5.77
C ALA A 208 6.67 -8.75 6.08
N TYR A 209 5.85 -9.76 5.76
CA TYR A 209 4.42 -9.71 6.05
C TYR A 209 4.10 -9.95 7.53
N GLY A 210 4.87 -10.79 8.22
CA GLY A 210 4.68 -11.03 9.65
C GLY A 210 4.92 -9.77 10.47
N GLU A 211 6.04 -9.06 10.25
CA GLU A 211 6.32 -7.79 10.91
C GLU A 211 5.27 -6.72 10.51
N LYS A 212 4.85 -6.70 9.24
CA LYS A 212 3.78 -5.80 8.77
C LYS A 212 2.47 -6.03 9.51
N PHE A 213 2.02 -7.27 9.65
CA PHE A 213 0.73 -7.60 10.29
C PHE A 213 0.75 -7.32 11.78
N ASP A 214 1.83 -7.66 12.47
CA ASP A 214 2.00 -7.30 13.88
C ASP A 214 1.90 -5.79 14.08
N MET A 215 2.57 -4.99 13.22
CA MET A 215 2.53 -3.54 13.33
C MET A 215 1.16 -2.95 13.01
N LEU A 216 0.45 -3.50 12.02
CA LEU A 216 -0.93 -3.08 11.74
C LEU A 216 -1.85 -3.37 12.93
N ASN A 217 -1.72 -4.53 13.56
CA ASN A 217 -2.46 -4.86 14.78
C ASN A 217 -2.13 -3.90 15.93
N LEU A 218 -0.84 -3.64 16.17
CA LEU A 218 -0.41 -2.68 17.18
C LEU A 218 -0.98 -1.28 16.95
N GLN A 219 -0.84 -0.78 15.72
CA GLN A 219 -1.38 0.52 15.32
C GLN A 219 -2.90 0.57 15.52
N PHE A 220 -3.61 -0.48 15.10
CA PHE A 220 -5.06 -0.55 15.25
C PHE A 220 -5.48 -0.56 16.73
N ILE A 221 -4.87 -1.41 17.58
CA ILE A 221 -5.18 -1.49 19.00
C ILE A 221 -4.96 -0.12 19.68
N LEU A 222 -3.78 0.48 19.50
CA LEU A 222 -3.44 1.74 20.17
C LEU A 222 -4.34 2.89 19.71
N ARG A 223 -4.64 2.99 18.40
CA ARG A 223 -5.58 4.00 17.88
C ARG A 223 -7.01 3.78 18.37
N SER A 224 -7.47 2.53 18.40
CA SER A 224 -8.81 2.18 18.89
C SER A 224 -9.00 2.57 20.34
N LYS A 225 -7.99 2.38 21.19
CA LYS A 225 -8.01 2.80 22.58
C LYS A 225 -7.93 4.32 22.74
N ARG A 226 -6.98 4.95 22.05
CA ARG A 226 -6.68 6.38 22.25
C ARG A 226 -7.75 7.31 21.68
N TYR A 227 -8.22 7.04 20.47
CA TYR A 227 -9.08 7.97 19.73
C TYR A 227 -10.54 7.53 19.66
N TYR A 228 -10.81 6.23 19.58
CA TYR A 228 -12.15 5.72 19.32
C TYR A 228 -12.81 5.11 20.55
N LYS A 229 -12.05 4.86 21.62
CA LYS A 229 -12.53 4.22 22.87
C LYS A 229 -13.35 2.96 22.58
N MET A 230 -12.87 2.14 21.63
CA MET A 230 -13.56 0.93 21.22
C MET A 230 -13.55 -0.12 22.33
N GLU A 231 -14.66 -0.86 22.44
CA GLU A 231 -14.75 -2.01 23.34
C GLU A 231 -13.84 -3.16 22.88
N PRO A 232 -13.28 -3.93 23.81
CA PRO A 232 -12.37 -5.04 23.50
C PRO A 232 -12.90 -5.99 22.43
N ALA A 233 -14.17 -6.39 22.51
CA ALA A 233 -14.78 -7.29 21.53
C ALA A 233 -14.76 -6.74 20.09
N ALA A 234 -15.00 -5.44 19.92
CA ALA A 234 -14.94 -4.77 18.62
C ALA A 234 -13.50 -4.69 18.10
N ILE A 235 -12.51 -4.51 18.98
CA ILE A 235 -11.09 -4.54 18.59
C ILE A 235 -10.71 -5.94 18.13
N TYR A 236 -11.01 -6.99 18.90
CA TYR A 236 -10.68 -8.38 18.53
C TYR A 236 -11.27 -8.79 17.18
N ALA A 237 -12.49 -8.35 16.87
CA ALA A 237 -13.16 -8.67 15.60
C ALA A 237 -12.43 -8.15 14.35
N GLN A 238 -11.57 -7.14 14.52
CA GLN A 238 -10.89 -6.46 13.42
C GLN A 238 -9.38 -6.72 13.38
N LEU A 239 -8.85 -7.50 14.32
CA LEU A 239 -7.43 -7.86 14.29
C LEU A 239 -7.13 -8.85 13.17
N ILE A 240 -5.97 -8.65 12.55
CA ILE A 240 -5.40 -9.64 11.63
C ILE A 240 -5.04 -10.89 12.47
N PRO A 241 -5.57 -12.09 12.15
CA PRO A 241 -5.37 -13.28 12.96
C PRO A 241 -3.99 -13.92 12.72
N VAL A 242 -2.96 -13.12 12.83
CA VAL A 242 -1.56 -13.50 12.65
C VAL A 242 -0.74 -12.95 13.80
N ASN A 243 0.06 -13.81 14.43
CA ASN A 243 1.01 -13.44 15.46
C ASN A 243 2.41 -13.87 14.99
N TYR A 244 3.30 -12.91 14.74
CA TYR A 244 4.66 -13.21 14.26
C TYR A 244 5.71 -13.02 15.37
N LYS A 245 5.96 -11.79 15.77
CA LYS A 245 6.80 -11.42 16.92
C LYS A 245 5.99 -10.92 18.11
N LEU A 246 4.77 -10.46 17.83
CA LEU A 246 3.82 -10.04 18.84
C LEU A 246 3.11 -11.27 19.40
N LYS A 247 3.24 -11.50 20.71
CA LYS A 247 2.64 -12.66 21.39
C LYS A 247 1.14 -12.44 21.62
N LYS A 248 0.39 -13.53 21.64
CA LYS A 248 -1.06 -13.47 21.90
C LYS A 248 -1.37 -12.81 23.24
N GLU A 249 -0.57 -13.12 24.27
CA GLU A 249 -0.73 -12.55 25.62
C GLU A 249 -0.48 -11.03 25.63
N GLU A 250 0.47 -10.54 24.80
CA GLU A 250 0.75 -9.12 24.65
C GLU A 250 -0.41 -8.42 23.95
N ILE A 251 -0.98 -9.02 22.90
CA ILE A 251 -2.18 -8.52 22.21
C ILE A 251 -3.34 -8.43 23.18
N THR A 252 -3.63 -9.51 23.91
CA THR A 252 -4.70 -9.56 24.91
C THR A 252 -4.52 -8.47 25.95
N ALA A 253 -3.34 -8.34 26.53
CA ALA A 253 -3.08 -7.32 27.55
C ALA A 253 -3.29 -5.90 27.02
N MET A 254 -2.87 -5.60 25.78
CA MET A 254 -3.10 -4.28 25.19
C MET A 254 -4.57 -4.02 24.86
N VAL A 255 -5.30 -5.02 24.37
CA VAL A 255 -6.74 -4.88 24.06
C VAL A 255 -7.58 -4.71 25.34
N GLU A 256 -7.24 -5.43 26.41
CA GLU A 256 -7.94 -5.36 27.70
C GLU A 256 -7.46 -4.19 28.58
N ALA A 257 -6.40 -3.49 28.20
CA ALA A 257 -5.88 -2.34 28.95
C ALA A 257 -7.00 -1.34 29.24
N THR A 258 -7.03 -0.80 30.46
CA THR A 258 -8.08 0.12 30.95
C THR A 258 -7.86 1.56 30.45
N SER A 259 -6.62 1.89 30.09
CA SER A 259 -6.26 3.20 29.54
C SER A 259 -5.26 3.09 28.36
N SER A 260 -5.12 4.17 27.59
CA SER A 260 -4.13 4.26 26.53
C SER A 260 -2.70 4.19 27.07
N GLU A 261 -2.45 4.79 28.24
CA GLU A 261 -1.15 4.82 28.91
C GLU A 261 -0.72 3.41 29.34
N GLU A 262 -1.64 2.60 29.86
CA GLU A 262 -1.40 1.20 30.19
C GLU A 262 -1.06 0.40 28.91
N GLY A 263 -1.82 0.61 27.83
CA GLY A 263 -1.55 0.01 26.51
C GLY A 263 -0.16 0.35 25.98
N GLU A 264 0.27 1.61 26.12
CA GLU A 264 1.60 2.07 25.73
C GLU A 264 2.71 1.45 26.58
N GLN A 265 2.49 1.29 27.90
CA GLN A 265 3.46 0.60 28.77
C GLN A 265 3.61 -0.87 28.39
N ILE A 266 2.52 -1.54 28.03
CA ILE A 266 2.56 -2.91 27.53
C ILE A 266 3.30 -2.98 26.19
N PHE A 267 2.98 -2.07 25.23
CA PHE A 267 3.69 -1.96 23.96
C PHE A 267 5.20 -1.85 24.16
N ASN A 268 5.66 -0.96 25.05
CA ASN A 268 7.09 -0.75 25.34
C ASN A 268 7.81 -2.02 25.79
N ARG A 269 7.10 -2.99 26.36
CA ARG A 269 7.64 -4.29 26.78
C ARG A 269 7.64 -5.35 25.67
N THR A 270 6.94 -5.11 24.56
CA THR A 270 6.94 -6.01 23.40
C THR A 270 8.29 -6.03 22.69
N TRP A 271 8.47 -7.00 21.78
CA TRP A 271 9.65 -7.01 20.91
C TRP A 271 9.78 -5.72 20.09
N TYR A 272 8.66 -5.19 19.60
CA TYR A 272 8.62 -3.95 18.83
C TYR A 272 8.98 -2.73 19.66
N GLY A 273 8.38 -2.58 20.83
CA GLY A 273 8.67 -1.48 21.75
C GLY A 273 10.14 -1.44 22.14
N ARG A 274 10.74 -2.59 22.49
CA ARG A 274 12.18 -2.68 22.82
C ARG A 274 13.09 -2.37 21.62
N LYS A 275 12.71 -2.81 20.41
CA LYS A 275 13.51 -2.59 19.19
C LYS A 275 13.48 -1.12 18.74
N TYR A 276 12.37 -0.43 18.98
CA TYR A 276 12.10 0.92 18.50
C TYR A 276 11.93 1.95 19.63
N GLN A 277 12.54 1.72 20.79
CA GLN A 277 12.41 2.50 22.04
C GLN A 277 12.62 4.01 21.92
N GLN A 278 13.25 4.50 20.85
CA GLN A 278 13.51 5.92 20.62
C GLN A 278 12.42 6.62 19.79
N MET A 279 11.39 5.89 19.37
CA MET A 279 10.34 6.45 18.52
C MET A 279 9.15 6.87 19.38
N ASN A 280 8.77 8.13 19.27
CA ASN A 280 7.63 8.71 19.97
C ASN A 280 6.33 8.08 19.42
N LEU A 281 5.48 7.50 20.26
CA LEU A 281 4.21 6.86 19.87
C LEU A 281 3.20 7.82 19.19
N ILE A 282 3.50 9.11 19.16
CA ILE A 282 2.72 10.12 18.44
C ILE A 282 2.68 9.82 16.93
N SER A 283 3.65 9.07 16.41
CA SER A 283 3.77 8.72 15.00
C SER A 283 3.86 7.20 14.77
N MET A 284 2.86 6.44 15.21
CA MET A 284 2.78 4.99 14.89
C MET A 284 2.80 4.73 13.38
N GLU A 285 2.36 5.68 12.59
CA GLU A 285 2.36 5.65 11.14
C GLU A 285 3.78 5.78 10.59
N GLU A 286 4.56 6.71 11.10
CA GLU A 286 5.99 6.81 10.80
C GLU A 286 6.76 5.56 11.23
N LEU A 287 6.46 5.04 12.42
CA LEU A 287 7.08 3.81 12.91
C LEU A 287 6.82 2.65 11.95
N TYR A 288 5.57 2.49 11.52
CA TYR A 288 5.18 1.46 10.56
C TYR A 288 5.92 1.62 9.21
N ASN A 289 5.91 2.83 8.64
CA ASN A 289 6.54 3.12 7.36
C ASN A 289 8.05 2.91 7.42
N ASN A 290 8.70 3.43 8.45
CA ASN A 290 10.15 3.28 8.67
C ASN A 290 10.55 1.82 8.90
N MET A 291 9.76 1.08 9.66
CA MET A 291 10.00 -0.34 9.91
C MET A 291 9.87 -1.14 8.62
N LEU A 292 8.78 -0.98 7.88
CA LEU A 292 8.55 -1.72 6.63
C LEU A 292 9.63 -1.43 5.60
N ARG A 293 9.97 -0.15 5.41
CA ARG A 293 11.08 0.26 4.55
C ARG A 293 12.40 -0.41 4.96
N THR A 294 12.75 -0.32 6.24
CA THR A 294 14.00 -0.89 6.78
C THR A 294 14.05 -2.42 6.57
N VAL A 295 12.95 -3.12 6.80
CA VAL A 295 12.89 -4.58 6.60
C VAL A 295 13.08 -4.92 5.13
N LEU A 296 12.36 -4.26 4.23
CA LEU A 296 12.42 -4.54 2.80
C LEU A 296 13.80 -4.22 2.20
N GLU A 297 14.38 -3.07 2.55
CA GLU A 297 15.73 -2.70 2.10
C GLU A 297 16.79 -3.66 2.62
N LYS A 298 16.70 -4.04 3.91
CA LYS A 298 17.66 -4.95 4.52
C LYS A 298 17.62 -6.33 3.86
N GLU A 299 16.42 -6.89 3.65
CA GLU A 299 16.30 -8.20 3.03
C GLU A 299 16.72 -8.16 1.55
N ALA A 300 16.36 -7.12 0.80
CA ALA A 300 16.81 -6.96 -0.59
C ALA A 300 18.33 -6.78 -0.75
N ARG A 301 18.99 -6.14 0.24
CA ARG A 301 20.48 -6.02 0.25
C ARG A 301 21.14 -7.33 0.66
N LYS A 302 20.54 -8.06 1.62
CA LYS A 302 21.06 -9.34 2.12
C LYS A 302 21.02 -10.42 1.05
N ASP A 303 19.90 -10.49 0.30
CA ASP A 303 19.76 -11.39 -0.83
C ASP A 303 19.19 -10.67 -2.05
N PRO A 304 20.07 -10.12 -2.92
CA PRO A 304 19.64 -9.44 -4.11
C PRO A 304 19.10 -10.38 -5.21
N TYR A 305 19.05 -11.68 -4.95
CA TYR A 305 18.55 -12.71 -5.86
C TYR A 305 17.34 -13.44 -5.27
N SER A 306 16.44 -12.70 -4.69
CA SER A 306 15.23 -13.20 -4.02
C SER A 306 13.99 -12.36 -4.33
N VAL A 307 12.84 -12.80 -3.84
CA VAL A 307 11.58 -12.08 -3.92
C VAL A 307 11.60 -10.73 -3.20
N ALA A 308 12.52 -10.54 -2.23
CA ALA A 308 12.64 -9.29 -1.49
C ALA A 308 12.95 -8.09 -2.40
N VAL A 309 13.71 -8.32 -3.48
CA VAL A 309 14.02 -7.26 -4.46
C VAL A 309 12.78 -6.77 -5.18
N LEU A 310 11.88 -7.69 -5.56
CA LEU A 310 10.59 -7.36 -6.18
C LEU A 310 9.72 -6.55 -5.22
N TYR A 311 9.60 -7.04 -3.99
CA TYR A 311 8.77 -6.40 -2.98
C TYR A 311 9.30 -5.01 -2.61
N SER A 312 10.61 -4.90 -2.38
CA SER A 312 11.26 -3.63 -2.06
C SER A 312 11.03 -2.58 -3.16
N TYR A 313 11.24 -2.96 -4.43
CA TYR A 313 11.03 -2.02 -5.53
C TYR A 313 9.58 -1.54 -5.64
N LEU A 314 8.62 -2.46 -5.59
CA LEU A 314 7.19 -2.09 -5.69
C LEU A 314 6.77 -1.17 -4.54
N TYR A 315 7.28 -1.44 -3.34
CA TYR A 315 7.06 -0.57 -2.18
C TYR A 315 7.65 0.83 -2.41
N HIS A 316 8.92 0.91 -2.85
CA HIS A 316 9.59 2.20 -3.09
C HIS A 316 8.91 3.00 -4.20
N LYS A 317 8.41 2.32 -5.25
CA LYS A 317 7.67 3.00 -6.32
C LYS A 317 6.35 3.60 -5.84
N GLU A 318 5.61 2.88 -5.00
CA GLU A 318 4.38 3.44 -4.40
C GLU A 318 4.69 4.58 -3.42
N HIS A 319 5.75 4.44 -2.64
CA HIS A 319 6.20 5.48 -1.71
C HIS A 319 6.66 6.74 -2.47
N GLU A 320 7.42 6.59 -3.56
CA GLU A 320 7.78 7.71 -4.45
C GLU A 320 6.55 8.48 -4.92
N VAL A 321 5.53 7.77 -5.44
CA VAL A 321 4.29 8.41 -5.93
C VAL A 321 3.55 9.13 -4.81
N ASN A 322 3.47 8.55 -3.60
CA ASN A 322 2.87 9.20 -2.45
C ASN A 322 3.61 10.50 -2.09
N ARG A 323 4.94 10.45 -2.01
CA ARG A 323 5.79 11.62 -1.71
C ARG A 323 5.64 12.73 -2.77
N LEU A 324 5.59 12.36 -4.05
CA LEU A 324 5.35 13.32 -5.12
C LEU A 324 3.95 13.93 -5.06
N THR A 325 2.94 13.15 -4.69
CA THR A 325 1.58 13.66 -4.49
C THR A 325 1.53 14.70 -3.36
N ILE A 326 2.22 14.44 -2.24
CA ILE A 326 2.33 15.39 -1.13
C ILE A 326 3.11 16.64 -1.53
N ALA A 327 4.24 16.48 -2.25
CA ALA A 327 5.03 17.59 -2.74
C ALA A 327 4.21 18.51 -3.69
N LEU A 328 3.38 17.91 -4.57
CA LEU A 328 2.44 18.65 -5.43
C LEU A 328 1.43 19.46 -4.63
N GLU A 329 0.90 18.89 -3.52
CA GLU A 329 0.00 19.63 -2.64
C GLU A 329 0.71 20.79 -1.96
N CYS A 330 1.91 20.56 -1.43
CA CYS A 330 2.70 21.60 -0.78
C CYS A 330 3.01 22.75 -1.75
N VAL A 331 3.41 22.45 -2.98
CA VAL A 331 3.65 23.46 -4.02
C VAL A 331 2.35 24.22 -4.35
N ARG A 332 1.23 23.52 -4.49
CA ARG A 332 -0.07 24.15 -4.79
C ARG A 332 -0.50 25.15 -3.71
N TYR A 333 -0.28 24.81 -2.43
CA TYR A 333 -0.65 25.65 -1.31
C TYR A 333 0.49 26.60 -0.86
N GLN A 334 1.62 26.61 -1.58
CA GLN A 334 2.79 27.44 -1.29
C GLN A 334 3.27 27.26 0.16
N VAL A 335 3.30 26.00 0.62
CA VAL A 335 3.84 25.63 1.93
C VAL A 335 5.34 25.93 1.94
N ASP A 336 5.87 26.39 3.08
CA ASP A 336 7.31 26.61 3.24
C ASP A 336 8.09 25.34 2.86
N PRO A 337 9.19 25.45 2.08
CA PRO A 337 9.92 24.27 1.60
C PRO A 337 10.44 23.33 2.70
N ASP A 338 10.86 23.86 3.85
CA ASP A 338 11.34 23.03 4.95
C ASP A 338 10.19 22.30 5.63
N GLU A 339 9.05 22.96 5.79
CA GLU A 339 7.81 22.33 6.27
C GLU A 339 7.28 21.31 5.26
N ALA A 340 7.30 21.61 3.97
CA ALA A 340 6.91 20.70 2.90
C ALA A 340 7.75 19.41 2.92
N MET A 341 9.07 19.52 3.11
CA MET A 341 9.93 18.34 3.23
C MET A 341 9.65 17.51 4.48
N HIS A 342 9.22 18.14 5.58
CA HIS A 342 8.75 17.41 6.75
C HIS A 342 7.53 16.54 6.42
N TYR A 343 6.53 17.08 5.72
CA TYR A 343 5.37 16.29 5.26
C TYR A 343 5.77 15.18 4.28
N VAL A 344 6.65 15.47 3.33
CA VAL A 344 7.13 14.50 2.32
C VAL A 344 7.90 13.33 2.95
N HIS A 345 8.62 13.55 4.06
CA HIS A 345 9.39 12.50 4.73
C HIS A 345 8.55 11.64 5.69
N ASN A 346 7.50 12.20 6.28
CA ASN A 346 6.71 11.55 7.33
C ASN A 346 5.53 10.72 6.78
N ASN A 347 5.37 10.67 5.47
CA ASN A 347 4.33 9.91 4.76
C ASN A 347 4.95 8.95 3.70
#